data_4320fde22c7da7a692025e3eb87cd696
#
_entry.id   4320fde22c7da7a692025e3eb87cd696
#
_cell.length_a   1.000
_cell.length_b   1.000
_cell.length_c   1.000
_cell.angle_alpha   90.00
_cell.angle_beta   90.00
_cell.angle_gamma   90.00
#
_symmetry.space_group_name_H-M   'P 1'
#
loop_
_entity.id
_entity.type
_entity.pdbx_description
1 polymer ?
#
loop_
_entity_poly.entity_id
_entity_poly.type
_entity_poly.pdbx_seq_one_letter_code
_entity_poly.pdbx_strand_id
1 'polypeptide(L)'
;MGVSRVVTTLPPDPAEKTLPVPELNMEVQAQKGFNVIATANNRDKGVNELSSALMRRFNTVVLPLPATMDEEVEIVDRRVAQLGRALELPAEKPALEEIRRVVTVFRELRDGVTADGKTKLKTPSGTLSTAEAISVMTNGLAMAAYYGDGAMHAGDLAAGLTGAVIKDPVQDRIVWMEYLQTVVKDRNGWKDFYRACHEVI
;
A
#
# COMPACT_ATOMS: atom_id res chain seq x y z
N MET A 1 1.67 -10.10 8.81
CA MET A 1 2.77 -10.21 7.81
C MET A 1 2.17 -10.29 6.42
N GLY A 2 2.30 -9.25 5.60
CA GLY A 2 1.81 -9.19 4.23
C GLY A 2 2.90 -9.57 3.27
N VAL A 3 2.63 -10.56 2.47
CA VAL A 3 3.57 -11.03 1.50
C VAL A 3 2.94 -10.91 0.13
N SER A 4 3.44 -9.97 -0.68
CA SER A 4 3.12 -9.94 -2.10
C SER A 4 3.91 -11.06 -2.78
N ARG A 5 3.23 -11.90 -3.54
CA ARG A 5 3.89 -12.93 -4.35
C ARG A 5 4.09 -12.40 -5.76
N VAL A 6 5.31 -12.38 -6.21
CA VAL A 6 5.61 -12.30 -7.63
C VAL A 6 5.79 -13.72 -8.13
N VAL A 7 4.99 -14.09 -9.07
CA VAL A 7 5.07 -15.39 -9.70
C VAL A 7 5.76 -15.24 -11.04
N THR A 8 6.94 -15.79 -11.19
CA THR A 8 7.69 -15.70 -12.42
C THR A 8 7.76 -17.06 -13.09
N THR A 9 7.56 -17.02 -14.38
CA THR A 9 7.90 -18.02 -15.42
C THR A 9 7.14 -19.33 -15.42
N LEU A 10 6.23 -19.41 -16.38
CA LEU A 10 5.90 -20.69 -17.01
C LEU A 10 7.12 -21.10 -17.85
N PRO A 11 7.82 -22.20 -17.56
CA PRO A 11 8.59 -22.83 -18.63
C PRO A 11 7.55 -23.23 -19.69
N PRO A 12 7.75 -22.86 -20.95
CA PRO A 12 6.81 -23.27 -21.98
C PRO A 12 6.81 -24.79 -22.05
N ASP A 13 5.71 -25.39 -21.61
CA ASP A 13 5.45 -26.76 -22.04
C ASP A 13 5.39 -26.75 -23.57
N PRO A 14 6.21 -27.53 -24.28
CA PRO A 14 6.18 -27.57 -25.73
C PRO A 14 4.80 -27.90 -26.31
N ALA A 15 3.93 -28.51 -25.52
CA ALA A 15 2.58 -28.89 -25.92
C ALA A 15 1.52 -27.77 -25.75
N GLU A 16 1.78 -26.72 -24.98
CA GLU A 16 0.79 -25.68 -24.64
C GLU A 16 1.18 -24.29 -25.15
N LYS A 17 2.00 -24.18 -26.18
CA LYS A 17 2.44 -22.87 -26.72
C LYS A 17 1.42 -22.21 -27.65
N THR A 18 0.22 -22.74 -27.74
CA THR A 18 -0.83 -22.23 -28.61
C THR A 18 -1.98 -21.68 -27.78
N LEU A 19 -2.46 -20.52 -28.18
CA LEU A 19 -3.70 -19.93 -27.69
C LEU A 19 -4.75 -20.04 -28.79
N PRO A 20 -5.78 -20.90 -28.65
CA PRO A 20 -6.87 -20.91 -29.59
C PRO A 20 -7.71 -19.64 -29.42
N VAL A 21 -8.04 -18.99 -30.54
CA VAL A 21 -8.95 -17.85 -30.61
C VAL A 21 -10.15 -18.27 -31.44
N PRO A 22 -11.17 -18.89 -30.79
CA PRO A 22 -12.31 -19.48 -31.50
C PRO A 22 -13.08 -18.47 -32.38
N GLU A 23 -13.17 -17.21 -31.92
CA GLU A 23 -13.85 -16.13 -32.62
C GLU A 23 -13.24 -15.80 -33.96
N LEU A 24 -11.94 -16.07 -34.12
CA LEU A 24 -11.20 -15.81 -35.36
C LEU A 24 -10.84 -17.10 -36.09
N ASN A 25 -11.27 -18.27 -35.58
CA ASN A 25 -10.92 -19.59 -36.10
C ASN A 25 -9.42 -19.76 -36.36
N MET A 26 -8.60 -19.27 -35.41
CA MET A 26 -7.13 -19.32 -35.51
C MET A 26 -6.48 -19.70 -34.20
N GLU A 27 -5.24 -20.19 -34.30
CA GLU A 27 -4.36 -20.45 -33.19
C GLU A 27 -3.17 -19.48 -33.24
N VAL A 28 -2.90 -18.85 -32.09
CA VAL A 28 -1.72 -17.99 -31.92
C VAL A 28 -0.64 -18.80 -31.23
N GLN A 29 0.50 -18.91 -31.86
CA GLN A 29 1.66 -19.59 -31.27
C GLN A 29 2.55 -18.60 -30.51
N ALA A 30 2.99 -19.00 -29.33
CA ALA A 30 3.95 -18.22 -28.56
C ALA A 30 5.32 -18.17 -29.29
N GLN A 31 5.88 -16.98 -29.38
CA GLN A 31 7.22 -16.79 -29.94
C GLN A 31 8.30 -17.41 -29.04
N LYS A 32 9.45 -17.71 -29.60
CA LYS A 32 10.62 -18.21 -28.87
C LYS A 32 11.01 -17.18 -27.78
N GLY A 33 11.09 -17.63 -26.52
CA GLY A 33 11.41 -16.76 -25.38
C GLY A 33 10.20 -16.10 -24.74
N PHE A 34 8.97 -16.36 -25.20
CA PHE A 34 7.75 -15.91 -24.52
C PHE A 34 7.71 -16.43 -23.09
N ASN A 35 7.40 -15.55 -22.17
CA ASN A 35 7.34 -15.84 -20.75
C ASN A 35 6.18 -15.06 -20.09
N VAL A 36 5.62 -15.62 -19.01
CA VAL A 36 4.53 -15.01 -18.26
C VAL A 36 5.04 -14.66 -16.86
N ILE A 37 4.89 -13.40 -16.48
CA ILE A 37 5.10 -12.93 -15.12
C ILE A 37 3.73 -12.53 -14.57
N ALA A 38 3.35 -13.11 -13.44
CA ALA A 38 2.10 -12.79 -12.75
C ALA A 38 2.39 -12.31 -11.33
N THR A 39 1.55 -11.42 -10.85
CA THR A 39 1.57 -10.98 -9.45
C THR A 39 0.28 -11.40 -8.76
N ALA A 40 0.39 -11.83 -7.51
CA ALA A 40 -0.76 -12.20 -6.70
C ALA A 40 -0.62 -11.63 -5.29
N ASN A 41 -1.73 -11.18 -4.71
CA ASN A 41 -1.78 -10.81 -3.31
C ASN A 41 -2.33 -11.98 -2.49
N ASN A 42 -1.55 -12.45 -1.52
CA ASN A 42 -1.91 -13.63 -0.72
C ASN A 42 -2.91 -13.30 0.42
N ARG A 43 -3.31 -12.04 0.57
CA ARG A 43 -4.13 -11.55 1.70
C ARG A 43 -5.56 -11.21 1.34
N ASP A 44 -5.91 -11.17 0.07
CA ASP A 44 -7.27 -10.82 -0.32
C ASP A 44 -8.20 -11.97 0.05
N LYS A 45 -8.95 -11.78 1.13
CA LYS A 45 -10.04 -12.67 1.51
C LYS A 45 -11.05 -12.70 0.37
N GLY A 46 -11.25 -13.86 -0.24
CA GLY A 46 -12.20 -14.04 -1.35
C GLY A 46 -11.57 -14.26 -2.72
N VAL A 47 -10.26 -14.17 -2.86
CA VAL A 47 -9.56 -14.64 -4.06
C VAL A 47 -9.42 -16.15 -3.98
N ASN A 48 -9.93 -16.87 -4.98
CA ASN A 48 -9.69 -18.30 -5.09
C ASN A 48 -8.19 -18.58 -5.09
N GLU A 49 -7.77 -19.49 -4.24
CA GLU A 49 -6.38 -19.96 -4.28
C GLU A 49 -6.05 -20.44 -5.69
N LEU A 50 -4.85 -20.09 -6.17
CA LEU A 50 -4.37 -20.61 -7.43
C LEU A 50 -4.47 -22.14 -7.40
N SER A 51 -5.08 -22.72 -8.43
CA SER A 51 -5.19 -24.18 -8.52
C SER A 51 -3.81 -24.83 -8.39
N SER A 52 -3.76 -26.00 -7.79
CA SER A 52 -2.49 -26.74 -7.64
C SER A 52 -1.79 -27.00 -8.99
N ALA A 53 -2.58 -27.16 -10.06
CA ALA A 53 -2.07 -27.31 -11.41
C ALA A 53 -1.39 -26.04 -11.92
N LEU A 54 -1.95 -24.86 -11.60
CA LEU A 54 -1.36 -23.59 -11.98
C LEU A 54 -0.11 -23.29 -11.13
N MET A 55 -0.17 -23.55 -9.82
CA MET A 55 0.98 -23.37 -8.93
C MET A 55 2.20 -24.19 -9.33
N ARG A 56 2.01 -25.41 -9.86
CA ARG A 56 3.12 -26.26 -10.34
C ARG A 56 3.81 -25.71 -11.59
N ARG A 57 3.14 -24.86 -12.35
CA ARG A 57 3.66 -24.25 -13.58
C ARG A 57 4.43 -22.96 -13.35
N PHE A 58 4.35 -22.41 -12.15
CA PHE A 58 5.00 -21.15 -11.80
C PHE A 58 6.09 -21.32 -10.73
N ASN A 59 7.22 -20.68 -10.94
CA ASN A 59 8.19 -20.46 -9.88
C ASN A 59 7.69 -19.29 -9.01
N THR A 60 7.36 -19.57 -7.76
CA THR A 60 6.81 -18.55 -6.85
C THR A 60 7.91 -17.87 -6.06
N VAL A 61 8.01 -16.57 -6.19
CA VAL A 61 8.86 -15.72 -5.34
C VAL A 61 7.96 -14.93 -4.40
N VAL A 62 8.27 -14.99 -3.12
CA VAL A 62 7.56 -14.24 -2.09
C VAL A 62 8.36 -12.99 -1.79
N LEU A 63 7.80 -11.81 -2.09
CA LEU A 63 8.43 -10.54 -1.74
C LEU A 63 8.06 -10.18 -0.30
N PRO A 64 9.04 -10.01 0.59
CA PRO A 64 8.78 -9.55 1.95
C PRO A 64 8.35 -8.07 1.95
N LEU A 65 7.74 -7.66 3.06
CA LEU A 65 7.58 -6.23 3.35
C LEU A 65 8.97 -5.58 3.57
N PRO A 66 9.08 -4.26 3.39
CA PRO A 66 10.31 -3.54 3.74
C PRO A 66 10.72 -3.85 5.19
N ALA A 67 11.98 -4.24 5.39
CA ALA A 67 12.45 -4.69 6.69
C ALA A 67 12.51 -3.54 7.69
N THR A 68 12.93 -2.36 7.23
CA THR A 68 13.13 -1.19 8.08
C THR A 68 12.14 -0.06 7.75
N MET A 69 11.98 0.84 8.71
CA MET A 69 11.23 2.09 8.53
C MET A 69 11.83 2.93 7.40
N ASP A 70 13.14 3.05 7.36
CA ASP A 70 13.82 3.90 6.38
C ASP A 70 13.69 3.37 4.96
N GLU A 71 13.74 2.04 4.76
CA GLU A 71 13.45 1.43 3.46
C GLU A 71 12.00 1.71 2.99
N GLU A 72 11.03 1.60 3.90
CA GLU A 72 9.63 1.86 3.54
C GLU A 72 9.40 3.34 3.23
N VAL A 73 10.00 4.26 4.00
CA VAL A 73 9.99 5.70 3.73
C VAL A 73 10.61 6.02 2.38
N GLU A 74 11.75 5.43 2.05
CA GLU A 74 12.41 5.62 0.75
C GLU A 74 11.55 5.15 -0.42
N ILE A 75 10.91 3.99 -0.29
CA ILE A 75 9.98 3.47 -1.31
C ILE A 75 8.82 4.43 -1.52
N VAL A 76 8.19 4.90 -0.44
CA VAL A 76 7.06 5.83 -0.52
C VAL A 76 7.51 7.15 -1.14
N ASP A 77 8.63 7.74 -0.69
CA ASP A 77 9.17 8.99 -1.23
C ASP A 77 9.40 8.93 -2.74
N ARG A 78 10.11 7.89 -3.19
CA ARG A 78 10.41 7.71 -4.62
C ARG A 78 9.14 7.55 -5.46
N ARG A 79 8.17 6.77 -4.98
CA ARG A 79 6.93 6.51 -5.72
C ARG A 79 6.02 7.73 -5.75
N VAL A 80 5.87 8.45 -4.66
CA VAL A 80 5.07 9.68 -4.60
C VAL A 80 5.69 10.75 -5.50
N ALA A 81 7.00 10.93 -5.48
CA ALA A 81 7.68 11.85 -6.39
C ALA A 81 7.52 11.46 -7.87
N GLN A 82 7.52 10.17 -8.20
CA GLN A 82 7.28 9.69 -9.55
C GLN A 82 5.83 9.94 -10.00
N LEU A 83 4.86 9.63 -9.14
CA LEU A 83 3.44 9.82 -9.43
C LEU A 83 3.07 11.30 -9.52
N GLY A 84 3.59 12.14 -8.63
CA GLY A 84 3.39 13.59 -8.68
C GLY A 84 3.85 14.19 -10.01
N ARG A 85 5.02 13.78 -10.50
CA ARG A 85 5.50 14.19 -11.83
C ARG A 85 4.63 13.66 -12.98
N ALA A 86 4.22 12.39 -12.91
CA ALA A 86 3.38 11.77 -13.95
C ALA A 86 1.98 12.38 -14.02
N LEU A 87 1.48 12.90 -12.91
CA LEU A 87 0.20 13.59 -12.79
C LEU A 87 0.33 15.11 -12.99
N GLU A 88 1.56 15.61 -13.23
CA GLU A 88 1.85 17.04 -13.39
C GLU A 88 1.31 17.91 -12.25
N LEU A 89 1.38 17.37 -11.00
CA LEU A 89 0.87 18.07 -9.83
C LEU A 89 1.71 19.32 -9.55
N PRO A 90 1.10 20.51 -9.47
CA PRO A 90 1.79 21.76 -9.15
C PRO A 90 2.01 21.89 -7.63
N ALA A 91 2.68 20.92 -7.05
CA ALA A 91 2.94 20.87 -5.62
C ALA A 91 4.43 20.65 -5.35
N GLU A 92 4.88 21.12 -4.22
CA GLU A 92 6.21 20.83 -3.73
C GLU A 92 6.34 19.35 -3.34
N LYS A 93 7.57 18.82 -3.42
CA LYS A 93 7.85 17.48 -2.94
C LYS A 93 7.48 17.40 -1.45
N PRO A 94 6.75 16.35 -1.01
CA PRO A 94 6.44 16.18 0.40
C PRO A 94 7.68 16.20 1.28
N ALA A 95 7.58 16.82 2.46
CA ALA A 95 8.61 16.72 3.46
C ALA A 95 8.76 15.26 3.92
N LEU A 96 10.00 14.80 4.07
CA LEU A 96 10.28 13.43 4.54
C LEU A 96 9.62 13.14 5.91
N GLU A 97 9.41 14.18 6.70
CA GLU A 97 8.73 14.06 7.98
C GLU A 97 7.28 13.60 7.83
N GLU A 98 6.54 14.16 6.87
CA GLU A 98 5.15 13.75 6.61
C GLU A 98 5.07 12.31 6.08
N ILE A 99 6.00 11.94 5.20
CA ILE A 99 6.11 10.54 4.74
C ILE A 99 6.38 9.62 5.92
N ARG A 100 7.30 9.99 6.80
CA ARG A 100 7.65 9.21 7.98
C ARG A 100 6.48 9.07 8.95
N ARG A 101 5.68 10.12 9.15
CA ARG A 101 4.45 10.08 9.96
C ARG A 101 3.47 9.04 9.43
N VAL A 102 3.14 9.08 8.13
CA VAL A 102 2.22 8.13 7.51
C VAL A 102 2.75 6.70 7.58
N VAL A 103 4.03 6.48 7.23
CA VAL A 103 4.65 5.14 7.31
C VAL A 103 4.67 4.63 8.75
N THR A 104 4.93 5.50 9.74
CA THR A 104 4.90 5.10 11.17
C THR A 104 3.51 4.60 11.56
N VAL A 105 2.45 5.34 11.24
CA VAL A 105 1.07 4.94 11.52
C VAL A 105 0.77 3.57 10.90
N PHE A 106 1.13 3.39 9.64
CA PHE A 106 0.88 2.14 8.92
C PHE A 106 1.62 0.96 9.54
N ARG A 107 2.88 1.13 9.90
CA ARG A 107 3.67 0.07 10.54
C ARG A 107 3.13 -0.28 11.92
N GLU A 108 2.92 0.71 12.76
CA GLU A 108 2.45 0.49 14.14
C GLU A 108 1.09 -0.22 14.17
N LEU A 109 0.13 0.22 13.38
CA LEU A 109 -1.19 -0.42 13.30
C LEU A 109 -1.13 -1.80 12.62
N ARG A 110 -0.25 -2.01 11.64
CA ARG A 110 -0.04 -3.29 10.97
C ARG A 110 0.62 -4.30 11.89
N ASP A 111 1.62 -3.87 12.64
CA ASP A 111 2.42 -4.73 13.51
C ASP A 111 1.76 -4.91 14.90
N GLY A 112 0.77 -4.09 15.23
CA GLY A 112 0.05 -4.14 16.50
C GLY A 112 0.88 -3.69 17.69
N VAL A 113 1.90 -2.85 17.44
CA VAL A 113 2.81 -2.35 18.47
C VAL A 113 3.42 -1.01 18.04
N THR A 114 3.67 -0.11 18.99
CA THR A 114 4.37 1.15 18.73
C THR A 114 5.82 0.93 18.29
N ALA A 115 6.38 1.88 17.54
CA ALA A 115 7.74 1.78 16.98
C ALA A 115 8.83 1.57 18.05
N ASP A 116 8.59 2.03 19.29
CA ASP A 116 9.48 1.80 20.43
C ASP A 116 9.24 0.46 21.15
N GLY A 117 8.28 -0.33 20.68
CA GLY A 117 7.94 -1.65 21.23
C GLY A 117 7.22 -1.66 22.58
N LYS A 118 6.88 -0.47 23.14
CA LYS A 118 6.37 -0.39 24.51
C LYS A 118 4.87 -0.60 24.64
N THR A 119 4.10 -0.17 23.63
CA THR A 119 2.64 -0.20 23.69
C THR A 119 2.08 -1.17 22.67
N LYS A 120 1.28 -2.14 23.13
CA LYS A 120 0.52 -3.02 22.24
C LYS A 120 -0.70 -2.28 21.71
N LEU A 121 -0.98 -2.46 20.43
CA LEU A 121 -2.07 -1.80 19.72
C LEU A 121 -3.05 -2.82 19.17
N LYS A 122 -4.30 -2.42 19.05
CA LYS A 122 -5.27 -3.16 18.23
C LYS A 122 -4.96 -2.91 16.75
N THR A 123 -5.14 -3.91 15.93
CA THR A 123 -4.96 -3.82 14.48
C THR A 123 -6.31 -3.63 13.81
N PRO A 124 -6.43 -2.79 12.76
CA PRO A 124 -7.64 -2.69 11.98
C PRO A 124 -7.91 -3.96 11.18
N SER A 125 -9.14 -4.10 10.68
CA SER A 125 -9.58 -5.27 9.90
C SER A 125 -8.86 -5.38 8.55
N GLY A 126 -8.50 -4.23 7.96
CA GLY A 126 -7.74 -4.13 6.73
C GLY A 126 -6.24 -4.28 6.93
N THR A 127 -5.55 -4.63 5.85
CA THR A 127 -4.08 -4.63 5.84
C THR A 127 -3.58 -3.28 5.38
N LEU A 128 -2.78 -2.63 6.22
CA LEU A 128 -2.14 -1.37 5.87
C LEU A 128 -0.85 -1.64 5.09
N SER A 129 -0.93 -1.54 3.78
CA SER A 129 0.17 -1.83 2.86
C SER A 129 0.97 -0.58 2.50
N THR A 130 2.23 -0.76 2.09
CA THR A 130 3.05 0.33 1.54
C THR A 130 2.40 1.00 0.31
N ALA A 131 1.62 0.23 -0.47
CA ALA A 131 0.87 0.78 -1.61
C ALA A 131 -0.23 1.74 -1.17
N GLU A 132 -0.93 1.44 -0.07
CA GLU A 132 -1.93 2.36 0.49
C GLU A 132 -1.25 3.62 1.08
N ALA A 133 -0.08 3.49 1.72
CA ALA A 133 0.70 4.65 2.16
C ALA A 133 1.07 5.57 0.98
N ILE A 134 1.50 5.00 -0.15
CA ILE A 134 1.76 5.74 -1.39
C ILE A 134 0.48 6.45 -1.86
N SER A 135 -0.68 5.78 -1.83
CA SER A 135 -1.95 6.37 -2.24
C SER A 135 -2.36 7.54 -1.34
N VAL A 136 -2.25 7.38 -0.01
CA VAL A 136 -2.52 8.46 0.96
C VAL A 136 -1.63 9.67 0.68
N MET A 137 -0.33 9.45 0.52
CA MET A 137 0.63 10.53 0.23
C MET A 137 0.35 11.21 -1.12
N THR A 138 0.03 10.44 -2.16
CA THR A 138 -0.27 10.99 -3.49
C THR A 138 -1.57 11.81 -3.47
N ASN A 139 -2.58 11.34 -2.75
CA ASN A 139 -3.83 12.09 -2.55
C ASN A 139 -3.58 13.37 -1.76
N GLY A 140 -2.81 13.31 -0.67
CA GLY A 140 -2.42 14.49 0.10
C GLY A 140 -1.66 15.51 -0.76
N LEU A 141 -0.77 15.05 -1.64
CA LEU A 141 -0.06 15.91 -2.58
C LEU A 141 -1.03 16.62 -3.54
N ALA A 142 -2.04 15.91 -4.04
CA ALA A 142 -3.08 16.50 -4.89
C ALA A 142 -3.95 17.50 -4.12
N MET A 143 -4.29 17.21 -2.85
CA MET A 143 -5.02 18.14 -1.99
C MET A 143 -4.23 19.45 -1.78
N ALA A 144 -2.96 19.35 -1.42
CA ALA A 144 -2.07 20.49 -1.27
C ALA A 144 -1.96 21.33 -2.56
N ALA A 145 -1.86 20.63 -3.72
CA ALA A 145 -1.71 21.27 -5.03
C ALA A 145 -2.94 22.05 -5.48
N TYR A 146 -4.13 21.50 -5.27
CA TYR A 146 -5.37 22.07 -5.85
C TYR A 146 -6.25 22.83 -4.87
N TYR A 147 -6.11 22.54 -3.55
CA TYR A 147 -6.95 23.12 -2.50
C TYR A 147 -6.15 23.81 -1.39
N GLY A 148 -4.84 23.62 -1.37
CA GLY A 148 -3.91 24.20 -0.41
C GLY A 148 -3.01 25.27 -1.01
N ASP A 149 -1.88 25.48 -0.37
CA ASP A 149 -0.83 26.43 -0.72
C ASP A 149 0.31 25.80 -1.57
N GLY A 150 0.17 24.54 -1.95
CA GLY A 150 1.18 23.77 -2.68
C GLY A 150 2.14 22.97 -1.78
N ALA A 151 2.20 23.28 -0.47
CA ALA A 151 2.96 22.52 0.51
C ALA A 151 2.03 21.53 1.23
N MET A 152 2.45 20.27 1.34
CA MET A 152 1.65 19.24 2.02
C MET A 152 1.71 19.42 3.53
N HIS A 153 0.54 19.47 4.17
CA HIS A 153 0.35 19.56 5.61
C HIS A 153 -0.44 18.36 6.15
N ALA A 154 -0.48 18.23 7.46
CA ALA A 154 -1.24 17.16 8.13
C ALA A 154 -2.73 17.12 7.73
N GLY A 155 -3.36 18.28 7.48
CA GLY A 155 -4.74 18.37 7.00
C GLY A 155 -4.98 17.70 5.67
N ASP A 156 -4.03 17.78 4.74
CA ASP A 156 -4.13 17.18 3.40
C ASP A 156 -4.05 15.65 3.45
N LEU A 157 -3.45 15.10 4.50
CA LEU A 157 -3.28 13.67 4.72
C LEU A 157 -4.43 13.05 5.51
N ALA A 158 -5.08 13.81 6.38
CA ALA A 158 -5.97 13.30 7.42
C ALA A 158 -7.14 12.47 6.87
N ALA A 159 -7.85 12.98 5.84
CA ALA A 159 -8.98 12.28 5.25
C ALA A 159 -8.56 10.98 4.54
N GLY A 160 -7.48 11.05 3.74
CA GLY A 160 -6.94 9.89 3.04
C GLY A 160 -6.44 8.81 4.01
N LEU A 161 -5.76 9.22 5.09
CA LEU A 161 -5.26 8.33 6.11
C LEU A 161 -6.39 7.66 6.90
N THR A 162 -7.38 8.45 7.34
CA THR A 162 -8.57 7.94 8.03
C THR A 162 -9.31 6.91 7.16
N GLY A 163 -9.52 7.21 5.87
CA GLY A 163 -10.12 6.27 4.92
C GLY A 163 -9.28 5.05 4.60
N ALA A 164 -7.95 5.13 4.72
CA ALA A 164 -7.07 3.97 4.57
C ALA A 164 -7.16 3.03 5.79
N VAL A 165 -7.27 3.58 6.99
CA VAL A 165 -7.34 2.80 8.24
C VAL A 165 -8.73 2.22 8.49
N ILE A 166 -9.79 3.03 8.29
CA ILE A 166 -11.17 2.63 8.57
C ILE A 166 -11.77 1.93 7.33
N LYS A 167 -11.75 0.61 7.32
CA LYS A 167 -12.45 -0.23 6.32
C LYS A 167 -13.77 -0.76 6.89
N ASP A 168 -13.78 -1.14 8.16
CA ASP A 168 -15.01 -1.40 8.90
C ASP A 168 -15.39 -0.15 9.71
N PRO A 169 -16.58 0.48 9.43
CA PRO A 169 -16.96 1.75 10.03
C PRO A 169 -17.24 1.67 11.54
N VAL A 170 -17.37 0.48 12.10
CA VAL A 170 -17.61 0.27 13.53
C VAL A 170 -16.33 -0.13 14.24
N GLN A 171 -15.71 -1.23 13.81
CA GLN A 171 -14.54 -1.79 14.50
C GLN A 171 -13.28 -0.96 14.27
N ASP A 172 -12.97 -0.62 13.02
CA ASP A 172 -11.74 0.10 12.71
C ASP A 172 -11.78 1.54 13.20
N ARG A 173 -12.99 2.16 13.26
CA ARG A 173 -13.14 3.49 13.84
C ARG A 173 -12.73 3.50 15.32
N ILE A 174 -13.11 2.49 16.09
CA ILE A 174 -12.71 2.36 17.49
C ILE A 174 -11.18 2.20 17.60
N VAL A 175 -10.60 1.35 16.76
CA VAL A 175 -9.14 1.13 16.73
C VAL A 175 -8.41 2.44 16.40
N TRP A 176 -8.88 3.16 15.39
CA TRP A 176 -8.28 4.43 14.96
C TRP A 176 -8.36 5.51 16.04
N MET A 177 -9.54 5.68 16.66
CA MET A 177 -9.72 6.62 17.75
C MET A 177 -8.84 6.30 18.96
N GLU A 178 -8.77 5.02 19.35
CA GLU A 178 -7.91 4.57 20.44
C GLU A 178 -6.44 4.88 20.16
N TYR A 179 -5.97 4.58 18.95
CA TYR A 179 -4.59 4.88 18.53
C TYR A 179 -4.29 6.37 18.55
N LEU A 180 -5.18 7.22 18.03
CA LEU A 180 -5.01 8.67 18.08
C LEU A 180 -4.92 9.18 19.51
N GLN A 181 -5.80 8.72 20.41
CA GLN A 181 -5.87 9.21 21.80
C GLN A 181 -4.72 8.72 22.67
N THR A 182 -4.25 7.49 22.48
CA THR A 182 -3.27 6.86 23.36
C THR A 182 -1.83 6.98 22.87
N VAL A 183 -1.62 7.20 21.57
CA VAL A 183 -0.29 7.23 20.97
C VAL A 183 0.01 8.55 20.28
N VAL A 184 -0.84 8.95 19.32
CA VAL A 184 -0.55 10.12 18.46
C VAL A 184 -0.62 11.42 19.26
N LYS A 185 -1.61 11.55 20.14
CA LYS A 185 -1.86 12.74 20.95
C LYS A 185 -0.64 13.19 21.76
N ASP A 186 0.04 12.23 22.38
CA ASP A 186 1.14 12.49 23.29
C ASP A 186 2.52 12.40 22.61
N ARG A 187 2.54 12.12 21.28
CA ARG A 187 3.77 12.05 20.52
C ARG A 187 4.33 13.43 20.22
N ASN A 188 5.58 13.65 20.60
CA ASN A 188 6.23 14.94 20.38
C ASN A 188 6.29 15.28 18.88
N GLY A 189 5.94 16.51 18.52
CA GLY A 189 5.91 16.99 17.15
C GLY A 189 4.69 16.53 16.31
N TRP A 190 3.70 15.81 16.91
CA TRP A 190 2.55 15.28 16.18
C TRP A 190 1.21 15.95 16.53
N LYS A 191 1.24 17.06 17.19
CA LYS A 191 0.04 17.74 17.67
C LYS A 191 -0.88 18.24 16.56
N ASP A 192 -0.30 18.77 15.48
CA ASP A 192 -0.97 19.17 14.26
C ASP A 192 -1.62 17.97 13.55
N PHE A 193 -0.87 16.88 13.41
CA PHE A 193 -1.35 15.64 12.83
C PHE A 193 -2.49 15.00 13.63
N TYR A 194 -2.36 14.93 14.96
CA TYR A 194 -3.43 14.49 15.83
C TYR A 194 -4.72 15.29 15.62
N ARG A 195 -4.62 16.66 15.63
CA ARG A 195 -5.76 17.53 15.45
C ARG A 195 -6.43 17.31 14.10
N ALA A 196 -5.67 17.30 13.01
CA ALA A 196 -6.18 17.08 11.67
C ALA A 196 -6.91 15.75 11.53
N CYS A 197 -6.32 14.65 12.02
CA CYS A 197 -6.98 13.34 11.97
C CYS A 197 -8.21 13.25 12.86
N HIS A 198 -8.24 13.96 14.01
CA HIS A 198 -9.38 13.96 14.91
C HIS A 198 -10.58 14.75 14.35
N GLU A 199 -10.33 15.78 13.54
CA GLU A 199 -11.39 16.62 12.95
C GLU A 199 -12.16 15.91 11.81
N VAL A 200 -11.58 14.88 11.19
CA VAL A 200 -12.20 14.15 10.05
C VAL A 200 -12.85 12.81 10.44
N ILE A 201 -12.93 12.49 11.73
CA ILE A 201 -13.60 11.29 12.26
C ILE A 201 -15.02 11.64 12.70
#